data_a4441410c39e5ad1732b3eb46a572a30
#
_entry.id   a4441410c39e5ad1732b3eb46a572a30
#
_cell.length_a   1.000
_cell.length_b   1.000
_cell.length_c   1.000
_cell.angle_alpha   90.00
_cell.angle_beta   90.00
_cell.angle_gamma   90.00
#
_symmetry.space_group_name_H-M   'P 1'
#
loop_
_entity.id
_entity.type
_entity.pdbx_description
1 polymer ?
#
loop_
_entity_poly.entity_id
_entity_poly.type
_entity_poly.pdbx_seq_one_letter_code
_entity_poly.pdbx_strand_id
1 'polypeptide(L)'
;RMNLGQLYETMLGWAGEITGRKFATPVFDGATPSEVQKELENAGLPVSGKALLIDGKTGEYFDNPVTVGNIYMMKLSHMVDDKMHARSTGPYSLITQQPLGGKAQFGGQRLGEMEVWELQAYGAAHTLHELLTVKSDDVEGRSKVYNSIVRGEQMPDYSAPESFNVMIKELQGLCI
;
A
#
# COMPACT_ATOMS: atom_id res chain seq x y z
N ARG A 1 -11.68 -19.03 -8.05
CA ARG A 1 -11.03 -18.04 -7.18
C ARG A 1 -9.69 -17.64 -7.75
N MET A 2 -9.21 -16.45 -7.42
CA MET A 2 -8.01 -15.84 -8.02
C MET A 2 -6.75 -16.71 -7.93
N ASN A 3 -6.49 -17.32 -6.79
CA ASN A 3 -5.29 -18.16 -6.62
C ASN A 3 -5.36 -19.48 -7.41
N LEU A 4 -6.52 -20.10 -7.55
CA LEU A 4 -6.70 -21.26 -8.42
C LEU A 4 -6.57 -20.88 -9.89
N GLY A 5 -7.07 -19.71 -10.29
CA GLY A 5 -6.89 -19.17 -11.63
C GLY A 5 -5.42 -19.02 -12.00
N GLN A 6 -4.58 -18.54 -11.07
CA GLN A 6 -3.13 -18.43 -11.29
C GLN A 6 -2.46 -19.78 -11.55
N LEU A 7 -2.85 -20.84 -10.83
CA LEU A 7 -2.33 -22.19 -11.06
C LEU A 7 -2.74 -22.73 -12.44
N TYR A 8 -4.00 -22.56 -12.83
CA TYR A 8 -4.47 -22.98 -14.16
C TYR A 8 -3.81 -22.19 -15.28
N GLU A 9 -3.62 -20.88 -15.10
CA GLU A 9 -2.86 -20.05 -16.04
C GLU A 9 -1.43 -20.58 -16.22
N THR A 10 -0.73 -20.89 -15.14
CA THR A 10 0.62 -21.46 -15.17
C THR A 10 0.68 -22.77 -15.92
N MET A 11 -0.27 -23.68 -15.66
CA MET A 11 -0.35 -24.99 -16.32
C MET A 11 -0.65 -24.87 -17.82
N LEU A 12 -1.65 -24.07 -18.19
CA LEU A 12 -1.98 -23.82 -19.59
C LEU A 12 -0.87 -23.05 -20.32
N GLY A 13 -0.19 -22.13 -19.62
CA GLY A 13 0.97 -21.43 -20.14
C GLY A 13 2.10 -22.41 -20.51
N TRP A 14 2.35 -23.42 -19.68
CA TRP A 14 3.32 -24.47 -19.98
C TRP A 14 2.91 -25.31 -21.18
N ALA A 15 1.65 -25.76 -21.22
CA ALA A 15 1.13 -26.48 -22.38
C ALA A 15 1.20 -25.64 -23.66
N GLY A 16 0.91 -24.35 -23.57
CA GLY A 16 0.97 -23.39 -24.66
C GLY A 16 2.37 -23.19 -25.22
N GLU A 17 3.37 -23.14 -24.36
CA GLU A 17 4.79 -23.02 -24.74
C GLU A 17 5.23 -24.23 -25.59
N ILE A 18 4.87 -25.44 -25.17
CA ILE A 18 5.25 -26.67 -25.89
C ILE A 18 4.48 -26.83 -27.21
N THR A 19 3.18 -26.51 -27.20
CA THR A 19 2.33 -26.66 -28.40
C THR A 19 2.40 -25.46 -29.36
N GLY A 20 3.05 -24.37 -28.95
CA GLY A 20 3.09 -23.08 -29.70
C GLY A 20 1.76 -22.38 -29.78
N ARG A 21 0.80 -22.69 -28.89
CA ARG A 21 -0.54 -22.07 -28.84
C ARG A 21 -0.64 -21.05 -27.76
N LYS A 22 -1.51 -20.05 -27.97
CA LYS A 22 -1.92 -19.08 -26.95
C LYS A 22 -3.34 -19.39 -26.51
N PHE A 23 -3.54 -19.53 -25.21
CA PHE A 23 -4.85 -19.76 -24.62
C PHE A 23 -5.46 -18.42 -24.20
N ALA A 24 -6.72 -18.19 -24.57
CA ALA A 24 -7.53 -17.08 -24.13
C ALA A 24 -8.89 -17.61 -23.67
N THR A 25 -9.29 -17.26 -22.45
CA THR A 25 -10.55 -17.71 -21.87
C THR A 25 -11.40 -16.50 -21.48
N PRO A 26 -12.74 -16.53 -21.67
CA PRO A 26 -13.63 -15.52 -21.13
C PRO A 26 -13.58 -15.44 -19.61
N VAL A 27 -13.90 -14.27 -19.03
CA VAL A 27 -13.81 -14.02 -17.59
C VAL A 27 -14.74 -14.94 -16.77
N PHE A 28 -15.96 -15.19 -17.27
CA PHE A 28 -16.96 -15.99 -16.56
C PHE A 28 -17.20 -17.39 -17.14
N ASP A 29 -16.56 -17.71 -18.24
CA ASP A 29 -16.60 -19.02 -18.92
C ASP A 29 -15.17 -19.50 -19.18
N GLY A 30 -14.43 -19.68 -18.09
CA GLY A 30 -13.04 -20.11 -18.11
C GLY A 30 -12.89 -21.61 -18.32
N ALA A 31 -11.65 -22.04 -18.54
CA ALA A 31 -11.31 -23.45 -18.68
C ALA A 31 -11.62 -24.25 -17.42
N THR A 32 -12.28 -25.37 -17.58
CA THR A 32 -12.54 -26.33 -16.50
C THR A 32 -11.27 -27.13 -16.16
N PRO A 33 -11.15 -27.68 -14.91
CA PRO A 33 -10.00 -28.52 -14.56
C PRO A 33 -9.76 -29.68 -15.52
N SER A 34 -10.83 -30.29 -16.04
CA SER A 34 -10.76 -31.40 -17.00
C SER A 34 -10.22 -30.97 -18.36
N GLU A 35 -10.51 -29.77 -18.81
CA GLU A 35 -9.95 -29.20 -20.05
C GLU A 35 -8.47 -28.88 -19.88
N VAL A 36 -8.07 -28.32 -18.75
CA VAL A 36 -6.67 -28.06 -18.44
C VAL A 36 -5.86 -29.35 -18.45
N GLN A 37 -6.39 -30.42 -17.83
CA GLN A 37 -5.74 -31.74 -17.83
C GLN A 37 -5.58 -32.33 -19.24
N LYS A 38 -6.61 -32.23 -20.05
CA LYS A 38 -6.54 -32.71 -21.47
C LYS A 38 -5.50 -31.93 -22.27
N GLU A 39 -5.40 -30.62 -22.08
CA GLU A 39 -4.40 -29.81 -22.79
C GLU A 39 -2.95 -30.17 -22.33
N LEU A 40 -2.76 -30.48 -21.05
CA LEU A 40 -1.49 -30.98 -20.54
C LEU A 40 -1.13 -32.36 -21.16
N GLU A 41 -2.09 -33.28 -21.22
CA GLU A 41 -1.91 -34.60 -21.88
C GLU A 41 -1.58 -34.45 -23.38
N ASN A 42 -2.29 -33.54 -24.08
CA ASN A 42 -2.04 -33.24 -25.49
C ASN A 42 -0.63 -32.69 -25.72
N ALA A 43 -0.11 -31.94 -24.75
CA ALA A 43 1.25 -31.41 -24.76
C ALA A 43 2.33 -32.45 -24.35
N GLY A 44 1.93 -33.65 -23.91
CA GLY A 44 2.84 -34.67 -23.39
C GLY A 44 3.39 -34.34 -21.99
N LEU A 45 2.70 -33.53 -21.25
CA LEU A 45 3.07 -33.06 -19.89
C LEU A 45 2.37 -33.91 -18.81
N PRO A 46 2.94 -33.95 -17.59
CA PRO A 46 2.26 -34.58 -16.46
C PRO A 46 0.90 -33.88 -16.16
N VAL A 47 -0.14 -34.66 -16.00
CA VAL A 47 -1.52 -34.20 -15.71
C VAL A 47 -1.57 -33.34 -14.43
N SER A 48 -0.66 -33.58 -13.50
CA SER A 48 -0.51 -32.83 -12.27
C SER A 48 0.05 -31.39 -12.48
N GLY A 49 0.58 -31.07 -13.65
CA GLY A 49 1.27 -29.81 -13.91
C GLY A 49 2.55 -29.60 -13.09
N LYS A 50 3.12 -30.70 -12.56
CA LYS A 50 4.29 -30.65 -11.69
C LYS A 50 5.49 -31.36 -12.36
N ALA A 51 6.68 -30.84 -12.15
CA ALA A 51 7.94 -31.40 -12.63
C ALA A 51 8.90 -31.66 -11.46
N LEU A 52 9.76 -32.65 -11.63
CA LEU A 52 10.90 -32.89 -10.74
C LEU A 52 12.00 -31.88 -11.08
N LEU A 53 12.34 -31.03 -10.14
CA LEU A 53 13.38 -30.02 -10.29
C LEU A 53 14.62 -30.38 -9.47
N ILE A 54 15.76 -29.86 -9.90
CA ILE A 54 17.05 -29.98 -9.24
C ILE A 54 17.40 -28.60 -8.64
N ASP A 55 17.86 -28.56 -7.41
CA ASP A 55 18.41 -27.35 -6.82
C ASP A 55 19.77 -27.03 -7.50
N GLY A 56 19.85 -25.89 -8.15
CA GLY A 56 21.07 -25.47 -8.84
C GLY A 56 22.27 -25.19 -7.93
N LYS A 57 22.08 -25.11 -6.61
CA LYS A 57 23.17 -24.92 -5.64
C LYS A 57 23.74 -26.23 -5.12
N THR A 58 22.87 -27.18 -4.79
CA THR A 58 23.27 -28.47 -4.21
C THR A 58 23.43 -29.58 -5.24
N GLY A 59 22.74 -29.46 -6.37
CA GLY A 59 22.68 -30.52 -7.40
C GLY A 59 21.71 -31.65 -7.02
N GLU A 60 20.99 -31.55 -5.94
CA GLU A 60 20.03 -32.55 -5.46
C GLU A 60 18.61 -32.26 -5.97
N TYR A 61 17.78 -33.30 -6.07
CA TYR A 61 16.37 -33.14 -6.40
C TYR A 61 15.59 -32.52 -5.20
N PHE A 62 14.60 -31.69 -5.51
CA PHE A 62 13.62 -31.28 -4.51
C PHE A 62 12.82 -32.49 -4.01
N ASP A 63 12.49 -32.52 -2.73
CA ASP A 63 11.75 -33.60 -2.07
C ASP A 63 10.39 -33.89 -2.72
N ASN A 64 9.74 -32.85 -3.24
CA ASN A 64 8.44 -32.94 -3.87
C ASN A 64 8.45 -32.36 -5.29
N PRO A 65 7.64 -32.91 -6.22
CA PRO A 65 7.42 -32.30 -7.51
C PRO A 65 6.86 -30.86 -7.41
N VAL A 66 7.40 -29.94 -8.17
CA VAL A 66 7.07 -28.50 -8.14
C VAL A 66 6.23 -28.12 -9.35
N THR A 67 5.23 -27.26 -9.16
CA THR A 67 4.46 -26.69 -10.27
C THR A 67 5.34 -25.75 -11.09
N VAL A 68 5.42 -26.02 -12.39
CA VAL A 68 6.21 -25.25 -13.36
C VAL A 68 5.30 -24.79 -14.49
N GLY A 69 5.55 -23.63 -15.04
CA GLY A 69 4.82 -23.13 -16.20
C GLY A 69 5.13 -21.66 -16.48
N ASN A 70 4.41 -21.12 -17.43
CA ASN A 70 4.57 -19.75 -17.89
C ASN A 70 3.38 -18.92 -17.42
N ILE A 71 3.66 -17.75 -16.87
CA ILE A 71 2.64 -16.76 -16.49
C ILE A 71 2.84 -15.47 -17.28
N TYR A 72 1.76 -14.75 -17.50
CA TYR A 72 1.80 -13.42 -18.10
C TYR A 72 2.21 -12.40 -17.03
N MET A 73 3.33 -11.74 -17.26
CA MET A 73 3.88 -10.77 -16.32
C MET A 73 4.05 -9.42 -17.00
N MET A 74 3.59 -8.36 -16.33
CA MET A 74 3.76 -6.99 -16.79
C MET A 74 4.67 -6.21 -15.86
N LYS A 75 5.57 -5.44 -16.43
CA LYS A 75 6.30 -4.40 -15.71
C LYS A 75 5.45 -3.13 -15.73
N LEU A 76 5.06 -2.64 -14.55
CA LEU A 76 4.28 -1.41 -14.43
C LEU A 76 5.18 -0.18 -14.36
N SER A 77 4.69 0.95 -14.86
CA SER A 77 5.42 2.22 -14.84
C SER A 77 5.36 2.96 -13.50
N HIS A 78 5.15 2.24 -12.43
CA HIS A 78 5.16 2.80 -11.06
C HIS A 78 6.59 3.02 -10.59
N MET A 79 7.14 4.17 -10.92
CA MET A 79 8.51 4.54 -10.54
C MET A 79 8.54 5.29 -9.20
N VAL A 80 9.67 5.24 -8.53
CA VAL A 80 9.87 5.87 -7.22
C VAL A 80 9.72 7.39 -7.29
N ASP A 81 10.16 8.03 -8.34
CA ASP A 81 10.06 9.48 -8.53
C ASP A 81 8.63 9.99 -8.51
N ASP A 82 7.69 9.18 -9.03
CA ASP A 82 6.26 9.51 -9.00
C ASP A 82 5.63 9.33 -7.63
N LYS A 83 6.24 8.53 -6.75
CA LYS A 83 5.72 8.17 -5.43
C LYS A 83 6.45 8.85 -4.27
N MET A 84 7.71 9.20 -4.47
CA MET A 84 8.49 9.89 -3.45
C MET A 84 7.87 11.25 -3.15
N HIS A 85 7.62 11.53 -1.87
CA HIS A 85 7.03 12.77 -1.42
C HIS A 85 7.54 13.14 -0.03
N ALA A 86 7.84 14.42 0.16
CA ALA A 86 8.20 15.01 1.45
C ALA A 86 7.57 16.39 1.58
N ARG A 87 7.35 16.82 2.82
CA ARG A 87 6.77 18.13 3.14
C ARG A 87 7.41 18.69 4.40
N SER A 88 7.70 19.98 4.39
CA SER A 88 7.95 20.76 5.61
C SER A 88 6.78 21.71 5.88
N THR A 89 6.59 22.71 5.06
CA THR A 89 5.47 23.64 5.06
C THR A 89 4.75 23.55 3.72
N GLY A 90 3.45 23.85 3.69
CA GLY A 90 2.66 23.79 2.46
C GLY A 90 1.22 24.28 2.67
N PRO A 91 0.32 23.98 1.75
CA PRO A 91 -1.07 24.43 1.84
C PRO A 91 -1.84 23.72 2.95
N TYR A 92 -2.79 24.44 3.52
CA TYR A 92 -3.68 23.99 4.59
C TYR A 92 -5.15 24.16 4.20
N SER A 93 -6.02 23.37 4.82
CA SER A 93 -7.47 23.54 4.70
C SER A 93 -7.90 24.89 5.30
N LEU A 94 -8.90 25.53 4.71
CA LEU A 94 -9.39 26.82 5.17
C LEU A 94 -10.16 26.74 6.50
N ILE A 95 -10.92 25.67 6.71
CA ILE A 95 -11.80 25.54 7.89
C ILE A 95 -11.03 24.90 9.05
N THR A 96 -10.51 23.70 8.85
CA THR A 96 -9.84 22.94 9.90
C THR A 96 -8.39 23.35 10.14
N GLN A 97 -7.79 24.12 9.24
CA GLN A 97 -6.38 24.51 9.28
C GLN A 97 -5.39 23.33 9.33
N GLN A 98 -5.85 22.16 8.91
CA GLN A 98 -5.03 20.96 8.79
C GLN A 98 -4.28 20.93 7.45
N PRO A 99 -3.09 20.30 7.37
CA PRO A 99 -2.40 20.08 6.11
C PRO A 99 -3.29 19.32 5.12
N LEU A 100 -3.27 19.72 3.85
CA LEU A 100 -3.93 18.97 2.79
C LEU A 100 -3.28 17.60 2.62
N GLY A 101 -4.00 16.64 2.01
CA GLY A 101 -3.50 15.31 1.69
C GLY A 101 -3.05 15.19 0.24
N GLY A 102 -2.20 14.20 -0.03
CA GLY A 102 -1.78 13.83 -1.38
C GLY A 102 -0.56 14.58 -1.93
N LYS A 103 0.21 13.88 -2.76
CA LYS A 103 1.44 14.40 -3.38
C LYS A 103 1.17 15.59 -4.31
N ALA A 104 0.09 15.53 -5.10
CA ALA A 104 -0.25 16.59 -6.07
C ALA A 104 -0.51 17.95 -5.41
N GLN A 105 -1.00 17.95 -4.18
CA GLN A 105 -1.30 19.16 -3.40
C GLN A 105 -0.18 19.53 -2.44
N PHE A 106 0.98 18.90 -2.56
CA PHE A 106 2.07 19.05 -1.60
C PHE A 106 1.60 18.85 -0.15
N GLY A 107 0.79 17.80 0.04
CA GLY A 107 0.13 17.49 1.30
C GLY A 107 0.99 16.70 2.28
N GLY A 108 0.50 16.58 3.51
CA GLY A 108 1.13 15.79 4.56
C GLY A 108 0.63 14.35 4.61
N GLN A 109 1.30 13.55 5.41
CA GLN A 109 0.86 12.18 5.73
C GLN A 109 -0.25 12.22 6.78
N ARG A 110 -1.17 11.27 6.69
CA ARG A 110 -2.26 11.15 7.65
C ARG A 110 -1.83 10.31 8.85
N LEU A 111 -1.93 10.86 10.04
CA LEU A 111 -1.93 10.12 11.29
C LEU A 111 -3.37 9.72 11.61
N GLY A 112 -3.70 8.45 11.36
CA GLY A 112 -5.05 7.94 11.60
C GLY A 112 -5.32 7.62 13.07
N GLU A 113 -6.53 7.16 13.36
CA GLU A 113 -6.95 6.81 14.72
C GLU A 113 -6.10 5.66 15.31
N MET A 114 -5.79 4.66 14.50
CA MET A 114 -4.98 3.52 14.96
C MET A 114 -3.55 3.93 15.31
N GLU A 115 -2.92 4.84 14.55
CA GLU A 115 -1.60 5.40 14.84
C GLU A 115 -1.61 6.24 16.12
N VAL A 116 -2.73 6.93 16.41
CA VAL A 116 -2.93 7.62 17.69
C VAL A 116 -2.98 6.61 18.85
N TRP A 117 -3.69 5.49 18.69
CA TRP A 117 -3.74 4.44 19.71
C TRP A 117 -2.35 3.85 19.98
N GLU A 118 -1.54 3.67 18.94
CA GLU A 118 -0.17 3.20 19.09
C GLU A 118 0.66 4.14 19.98
N LEU A 119 0.62 5.46 19.71
CA LEU A 119 1.32 6.44 20.52
C LEU A 119 0.80 6.50 21.97
N GLN A 120 -0.49 6.30 22.17
CA GLN A 120 -1.08 6.18 23.52
C GLN A 120 -0.58 4.93 24.23
N ALA A 121 -0.48 3.80 23.54
CA ALA A 121 0.03 2.55 24.12
C ALA A 121 1.49 2.66 24.56
N TYR A 122 2.32 3.39 23.83
CA TYR A 122 3.70 3.70 24.22
C TYR A 122 3.81 4.77 25.32
N GLY A 123 2.72 5.45 25.69
CA GLY A 123 2.75 6.54 26.65
C GLY A 123 3.48 7.80 26.15
N ALA A 124 3.64 7.96 24.84
CA ALA A 124 4.35 9.07 24.21
C ALA A 124 3.45 10.32 24.10
N ALA A 125 3.04 10.87 25.25
CA ALA A 125 2.09 11.99 25.30
C ALA A 125 2.61 13.28 24.65
N HIS A 126 3.86 13.61 24.85
CA HIS A 126 4.46 14.83 24.25
C HIS A 126 4.57 14.72 22.73
N THR A 127 4.98 13.57 22.23
CA THR A 127 5.04 13.31 20.78
C THR A 127 3.64 13.39 20.15
N LEU A 128 2.65 12.80 20.79
CA LEU A 128 1.25 12.86 20.32
C LEU A 128 0.73 14.29 20.31
N HIS A 129 1.00 15.05 21.37
CA HIS A 129 0.60 16.46 21.47
C HIS A 129 1.24 17.31 20.38
N GLU A 130 2.53 17.14 20.12
CA GLU A 130 3.24 17.81 19.03
C GLU A 130 2.62 17.49 17.66
N LEU A 131 2.33 16.21 17.37
CA LEU A 131 1.73 15.79 16.12
C LEU A 131 0.32 16.33 15.90
N LEU A 132 -0.46 16.48 16.97
CA LEU A 132 -1.83 16.99 16.91
C LEU A 132 -1.92 18.54 16.85
N THR A 133 -0.90 19.26 17.29
CA THR A 133 -0.92 20.72 17.40
C THR A 133 -0.01 21.40 16.38
N VAL A 134 1.24 21.57 16.71
CA VAL A 134 2.18 22.39 15.90
C VAL A 134 2.54 21.80 14.56
N LYS A 135 2.43 20.49 14.39
CA LYS A 135 2.59 19.82 13.10
C LYS A 135 1.30 19.72 12.29
N SER A 136 0.16 20.10 12.85
CA SER A 136 -1.15 19.99 12.20
C SER A 136 -1.86 21.35 12.14
N ASP A 137 -2.71 21.65 13.09
CA ASP A 137 -3.71 22.71 13.00
C ASP A 137 -3.54 23.90 13.98
N ASP A 138 -2.50 23.94 14.78
CA ASP A 138 -2.15 25.09 15.58
C ASP A 138 -1.49 26.19 14.72
N VAL A 139 -2.28 27.16 14.28
CA VAL A 139 -1.87 28.22 13.34
C VAL A 139 -0.71 29.07 13.89
N GLU A 140 -0.80 29.49 15.15
CA GLU A 140 0.25 30.31 15.77
C GLU A 140 1.47 29.46 16.15
N GLY A 141 1.23 28.28 16.72
CA GLY A 141 2.26 27.37 17.18
C GLY A 141 3.19 26.94 16.07
N ARG A 142 2.67 26.57 14.89
CA ARG A 142 3.49 26.15 13.75
C ARG A 142 4.43 27.26 13.24
N SER A 143 4.00 28.51 13.26
CA SER A 143 4.85 29.65 12.89
C SER A 143 5.93 29.91 13.93
N LYS A 144 5.60 29.82 15.21
CA LYS A 144 6.54 29.98 16.32
C LYS A 144 7.60 28.87 16.30
N VAL A 145 7.18 27.62 16.12
CA VAL A 145 8.08 26.46 16.04
C VAL A 145 9.03 26.57 14.85
N TYR A 146 8.52 26.94 13.68
CA TYR A 146 9.39 27.13 12.50
C TYR A 146 10.48 28.19 12.77
N ASN A 147 10.11 29.33 13.36
CA ASN A 147 11.06 30.38 13.72
C ASN A 147 12.06 29.92 14.78
N SER A 148 11.63 29.17 15.79
CA SER A 148 12.50 28.62 16.82
C SER A 148 13.54 27.65 16.25
N ILE A 149 13.13 26.78 15.30
CA ILE A 149 14.04 25.86 14.59
C ILE A 149 15.07 26.64 13.80
N VAL A 150 14.67 27.67 13.03
CA VAL A 150 15.58 28.49 12.23
C VAL A 150 16.58 29.25 13.11
N ARG A 151 16.17 29.72 14.29
CA ARG A 151 17.02 30.45 15.23
C ARG A 151 17.81 29.56 16.18
N GLY A 152 17.49 28.28 16.27
CA GLY A 152 18.09 27.37 17.23
C GLY A 152 17.64 27.61 18.68
N GLU A 153 16.44 28.16 18.86
CA GLU A 153 15.83 28.44 20.17
C GLU A 153 15.05 27.22 20.69
N GLN A 154 14.68 27.24 21.97
CA GLN A 154 13.82 26.19 22.54
C GLN A 154 12.42 26.21 21.92
N MET A 155 11.81 25.03 21.83
CA MET A 155 10.43 24.91 21.35
C MET A 155 9.47 25.66 22.26
N PRO A 156 8.56 26.47 21.70
CA PRO A 156 7.53 27.15 22.48
C PRO A 156 6.47 26.17 22.96
N ASP A 157 5.70 26.59 23.98
CA ASP A 157 4.54 25.85 24.44
C ASP A 157 3.46 25.81 23.33
N TYR A 158 2.72 24.72 23.28
CA TYR A 158 1.70 24.45 22.27
C TYR A 158 0.35 25.05 22.69
N SER A 159 -0.39 25.59 21.73
CA SER A 159 -1.75 26.08 21.95
C SER A 159 -2.80 25.02 21.59
N ALA A 160 -4.07 25.35 21.73
CA ALA A 160 -5.15 24.43 21.40
C ALA A 160 -5.30 24.25 19.88
N PRO A 161 -5.65 23.03 19.39
CA PRO A 161 -5.93 22.79 18.00
C PRO A 161 -7.09 23.64 17.47
N GLU A 162 -6.98 24.18 16.26
CA GLU A 162 -8.05 24.96 15.63
C GLU A 162 -9.30 24.13 15.34
N SER A 163 -9.13 22.84 15.03
CA SER A 163 -10.24 21.91 14.87
C SER A 163 -11.09 21.76 16.13
N PHE A 164 -10.51 21.93 17.32
CA PHE A 164 -11.27 21.98 18.56
C PHE A 164 -12.15 23.24 18.66
N ASN A 165 -11.64 24.39 18.25
CA ASN A 165 -12.41 25.63 18.18
C ASN A 165 -13.58 25.49 17.20
N VAL A 166 -13.37 24.90 16.04
CA VAL A 166 -14.42 24.62 15.05
C VAL A 166 -15.51 23.74 15.67
N MET A 167 -15.13 22.67 16.37
CA MET A 167 -16.09 21.78 17.05
C MET A 167 -16.92 22.55 18.09
N ILE A 168 -16.31 23.39 18.92
CA ILE A 168 -17.04 24.21 19.89
C ILE A 168 -18.04 25.14 19.19
N LYS A 169 -17.64 25.76 18.08
CA LYS A 169 -18.53 26.62 17.31
C LYS A 169 -19.70 25.88 16.69
N GLU A 170 -19.47 24.67 16.22
CA GLU A 170 -20.53 23.81 15.72
C GLU A 170 -21.52 23.40 16.82
N LEU A 171 -21.03 23.03 18.02
CA LEU A 171 -21.88 22.74 19.18
C LEU A 171 -22.71 23.95 19.59
N GLN A 172 -22.09 25.14 19.67
CA GLN A 172 -22.80 26.39 19.95
C GLN A 172 -23.87 26.69 18.89
N GLY A 173 -23.60 26.39 17.61
CA GLY A 173 -24.58 26.48 16.52
C GLY A 173 -25.76 25.53 16.67
N LEU A 174 -25.58 24.41 17.34
CA LEU A 174 -26.64 23.46 17.71
C LEU A 174 -27.33 23.80 19.03
N CYS A 175 -27.00 24.93 19.64
CA CYS A 175 -27.52 25.38 20.96
C CYS A 175 -27.17 24.40 22.12
N ILE A 176 -26.02 23.74 22.05
CA ILE A 176 -25.48 22.85 23.09
C ILE A 176 -24.40 23.57 23.88
#